data_e320ec5466514c4fe1fb340840f88b14
#
_entry.id   e320ec5466514c4fe1fb340840f88b14
#
_cell.length_a   1.000
_cell.length_b   1.000
_cell.length_c   1.000
_cell.angle_alpha   90.00
_cell.angle_beta   90.00
_cell.angle_gamma   90.00
#
_symmetry.space_group_name_H-M   'P 1'
#
loop_
_entity.id
_entity.type
_entity.pdbx_description
1 polymer ?
#
loop_
_entity_poly.entity_id
_entity_poly.type
_entity_poly.pdbx_seq_one_letter_code
_entity_poly.pdbx_strand_id
1 'polypeptide(L)'
;TMTKILKIRDLTLRDGQQSSFATRMTQQQVDRCLPYYKDAGFYAMEVWGGAVPDSVMRYLNENPWTRLETIKKAVGDVSKLTALSRGRNLFGYAPYTDEIIDGFSRNAIESGLGIMRIFDALNDVDNVKSTIKYIKQYGGIADCAVCYTVDPKYSDGEEHEKVFTDEYFLDKARQMAELGADMITIKDMSGLIPPARVAGLIKLLKKELGVTVDFHTHCTPGYGLGSVYAAIVAGVDIVDTNCWWFGGGTGAPAVELVYLFCKKLGIELGANMEAVAKINGELKDIRKELELSVFGAEKPLPKPFNPLTDEVPAEVDALLDRCVKAAQEENWDELLVASQAIEAYFGFPAPNKLVQDAEIPGGMYSNMVAQLKQLGAEDILPRAMELIPPVRLAAGLPPLVTPTSQIVGAQAVNCAMD
;
A
#
# COMPACT_ATOMS: atom_id res chain seq x y z
N THR A 1 -29.98 -15.21 -1.18
CA THR A 1 -28.69 -14.89 -0.53
C THR A 1 -28.04 -13.75 -1.31
N MET A 2 -27.85 -12.57 -0.69
CA MET A 2 -27.15 -11.45 -1.30
C MET A 2 -25.72 -11.87 -1.65
N THR A 3 -25.29 -11.65 -2.88
CA THR A 3 -23.91 -11.88 -3.31
C THR A 3 -23.02 -10.90 -2.56
N LYS A 4 -21.94 -11.40 -1.94
CA LYS A 4 -20.95 -10.53 -1.28
C LYS A 4 -20.18 -9.75 -2.32
N ILE A 5 -20.04 -8.43 -2.10
CA ILE A 5 -19.24 -7.53 -2.93
C ILE A 5 -17.96 -7.17 -2.19
N LEU A 6 -16.81 -7.38 -2.81
CA LEU A 6 -15.53 -6.88 -2.33
C LEU A 6 -15.29 -5.50 -2.94
N LYS A 7 -15.17 -4.48 -2.11
CA LYS A 7 -14.84 -3.13 -2.57
C LYS A 7 -13.36 -3.03 -2.89
N ILE A 8 -13.03 -2.24 -3.91
CA ILE A 8 -11.65 -2.01 -4.36
C ILE A 8 -11.30 -0.53 -4.22
N ARG A 9 -10.14 -0.26 -3.61
CA ARG A 9 -9.46 1.02 -3.71
C ARG A 9 -8.31 0.89 -4.70
N ASP A 10 -8.38 1.63 -5.79
CA ASP A 10 -7.29 1.66 -6.77
C ASP A 10 -6.17 2.60 -6.31
N LEU A 11 -4.95 2.12 -6.36
CA LEU A 11 -3.75 2.86 -5.93
C LEU A 11 -2.89 3.31 -7.10
N THR A 12 -3.25 3.00 -8.33
CA THR A 12 -2.40 3.16 -9.51
C THR A 12 -1.83 4.57 -9.64
N LEU A 13 -2.67 5.59 -9.43
CA LEU A 13 -2.32 7.00 -9.65
C LEU A 13 -1.58 7.66 -8.47
N ARG A 14 -1.50 7.02 -7.32
CA ARG A 14 -0.71 7.54 -6.17
C ARG A 14 0.36 6.55 -5.74
N ASP A 15 0.00 5.53 -4.98
CA ASP A 15 0.94 4.58 -4.40
C ASP A 15 1.66 3.75 -5.47
N GLY A 16 0.95 3.31 -6.50
CA GLY A 16 1.53 2.54 -7.60
C GLY A 16 2.61 3.32 -8.33
N GLN A 17 2.34 4.55 -8.73
CA GLN A 17 3.33 5.40 -9.39
C GLN A 17 4.42 5.90 -8.44
N GLN A 18 4.10 6.09 -7.17
CA GLN A 18 5.08 6.48 -6.16
C GLN A 18 6.09 5.37 -5.89
N SER A 19 5.61 4.16 -5.68
CA SER A 19 6.44 3.01 -5.30
C SER A 19 7.29 2.48 -6.45
N SER A 20 6.81 2.58 -7.67
CA SER A 20 7.46 1.97 -8.84
C SER A 20 8.16 2.98 -9.76
N PHE A 21 7.76 4.26 -9.74
CA PHE A 21 8.25 5.27 -10.68
C PHE A 21 8.63 6.59 -10.00
N ALA A 22 9.07 6.53 -8.76
CA ALA A 22 9.57 7.67 -7.99
C ALA A 22 8.62 8.88 -7.97
N THR A 23 7.32 8.66 -8.07
CA THR A 23 6.28 9.71 -8.09
C THR A 23 6.45 10.68 -9.28
N ARG A 24 6.82 10.16 -10.44
CA ARG A 24 7.09 10.98 -11.65
C ARG A 24 5.97 10.96 -12.69
N MET A 25 4.81 10.36 -12.39
CA MET A 25 3.67 10.35 -13.32
C MET A 25 3.13 11.77 -13.53
N THR A 26 3.14 12.21 -14.79
CA THR A 26 2.72 13.57 -15.16
C THR A 26 1.20 13.71 -15.23
N GLN A 27 0.72 14.95 -15.17
CA GLN A 27 -0.71 15.25 -15.40
C GLN A 27 -1.19 14.72 -16.75
N GLN A 28 -0.39 14.88 -17.81
CA GLN A 28 -0.72 14.35 -19.13
C GLN A 28 -0.92 12.84 -19.12
N GLN A 29 -0.05 12.10 -18.44
CA GLN A 29 -0.18 10.65 -18.32
C GLN A 29 -1.42 10.25 -17.53
N VAL A 30 -1.70 10.95 -16.44
CA VAL A 30 -2.95 10.78 -15.68
C VAL A 30 -4.16 11.04 -16.57
N ASP A 31 -4.17 12.13 -17.30
CA ASP A 31 -5.28 12.53 -18.17
C ASP A 31 -5.61 11.49 -19.24
N ARG A 32 -4.60 10.75 -19.72
CA ARG A 32 -4.80 9.66 -20.69
C ARG A 32 -5.65 8.51 -20.13
N CYS A 33 -5.62 8.30 -18.82
CA CYS A 33 -6.37 7.24 -18.15
C CYS A 33 -7.75 7.68 -17.68
N LEU A 34 -7.95 8.97 -17.40
CA LEU A 34 -9.15 9.48 -16.74
C LEU A 34 -10.47 9.16 -17.46
N PRO A 35 -10.58 9.20 -18.80
CA PRO A 35 -11.82 8.85 -19.49
C PRO A 35 -12.35 7.45 -19.14
N TYR A 36 -11.47 6.53 -18.77
CA TYR A 36 -11.81 5.15 -18.44
C TYR A 36 -12.04 4.96 -16.93
N TYR A 37 -11.42 5.76 -16.09
CA TYR A 37 -11.61 5.71 -14.65
C TYR A 37 -13.05 6.04 -14.22
N LYS A 38 -13.71 6.94 -14.92
CA LYS A 38 -15.12 7.27 -14.62
C LYS A 38 -16.06 6.08 -14.75
N ASP A 39 -15.70 5.07 -15.55
CA ASP A 39 -16.50 3.87 -15.77
C ASP A 39 -15.99 2.66 -14.94
N ALA A 40 -14.87 2.80 -14.23
CA ALA A 40 -14.26 1.70 -13.50
C ALA A 40 -15.03 1.27 -12.24
N GLY A 41 -15.81 2.17 -11.66
CA GLY A 41 -16.67 1.85 -10.51
C GLY A 41 -15.92 1.43 -9.25
N PHE A 42 -14.64 1.81 -9.09
CA PHE A 42 -13.91 1.59 -7.85
C PHE A 42 -14.61 2.30 -6.68
N TYR A 43 -14.63 1.67 -5.52
CA TYR A 43 -15.10 2.34 -4.30
C TYR A 43 -14.32 3.62 -4.04
N ALA A 44 -13.01 3.56 -4.18
CA ALA A 44 -12.12 4.70 -4.00
C ALA A 44 -10.94 4.64 -4.96
N MET A 45 -10.36 5.80 -5.22
CA MET A 45 -9.12 5.97 -5.97
C MET A 45 -8.19 6.81 -5.12
N GLU A 46 -7.03 6.27 -4.76
CA GLU A 46 -5.99 7.04 -4.07
C GLU A 46 -5.15 7.77 -5.12
N VAL A 47 -5.27 9.08 -5.16
CA VAL A 47 -4.74 9.91 -6.25
C VAL A 47 -3.89 11.07 -5.76
N TRP A 48 -3.88 11.34 -4.45
CA TRP A 48 -3.29 12.54 -3.88
C TRP A 48 -2.64 12.24 -2.52
N GLY A 49 -1.87 13.20 -2.02
CA GLY A 49 -1.12 12.99 -0.79
C GLY A 49 0.13 12.13 -0.98
N GLY A 50 0.68 11.60 0.11
CA GLY A 50 1.97 10.94 0.08
C GLY A 50 3.03 11.88 -0.49
N ALA A 51 3.81 11.41 -1.46
CA ALA A 51 4.82 12.21 -2.14
C ALA A 51 4.29 12.96 -3.38
N VAL A 52 3.03 12.77 -3.79
CA VAL A 52 2.51 13.36 -5.02
C VAL A 52 2.57 14.88 -5.01
N PRO A 53 2.07 15.61 -3.98
CA PRO A 53 2.10 17.06 -4.01
C PRO A 53 3.50 17.65 -4.09
N ASP A 54 4.44 17.12 -3.34
CA ASP A 54 5.84 17.56 -3.37
C ASP A 54 6.50 17.27 -4.72
N SER A 55 6.32 16.05 -5.23
CA SER A 55 6.93 15.64 -6.49
C SER A 55 6.42 16.41 -7.70
N VAL A 56 5.10 16.66 -7.79
CA VAL A 56 4.56 17.39 -8.95
C VAL A 56 5.03 18.84 -8.94
N MET A 57 5.18 19.47 -7.78
CA MET A 57 5.76 20.80 -7.68
C MET A 57 7.26 20.81 -7.98
N ARG A 58 8.02 19.95 -7.31
CA ARG A 58 9.47 19.96 -7.30
C ARG A 58 10.08 19.47 -8.62
N TYR A 59 9.53 18.40 -9.18
CA TYR A 59 10.13 17.72 -10.33
C TYR A 59 9.35 17.87 -11.63
N LEU A 60 8.03 18.05 -11.56
CA LEU A 60 7.18 18.15 -12.75
C LEU A 60 6.73 19.58 -13.05
N ASN A 61 7.00 20.50 -12.15
CA ASN A 61 6.58 21.90 -12.28
C ASN A 61 5.06 22.03 -12.52
N GLU A 62 4.28 21.24 -11.81
CA GLU A 62 2.83 21.19 -11.88
C GLU A 62 2.18 21.64 -10.57
N ASN A 63 0.92 22.06 -10.62
CA ASN A 63 0.15 22.44 -9.44
C ASN A 63 -0.58 21.21 -8.88
N PRO A 64 -0.31 20.80 -7.63
CA PRO A 64 -0.93 19.60 -7.04
C PRO A 64 -2.45 19.74 -6.86
N TRP A 65 -2.97 20.93 -6.66
CA TRP A 65 -4.41 21.16 -6.55
C TRP A 65 -5.11 20.91 -7.88
N THR A 66 -4.52 21.33 -8.99
CA THR A 66 -4.99 21.05 -10.34
C THR A 66 -5.10 19.54 -10.58
N ARG A 67 -4.16 18.75 -10.09
CA ARG A 67 -4.20 17.28 -10.15
C ARG A 67 -5.50 16.75 -9.55
N LEU A 68 -5.80 17.13 -8.32
CA LEU A 68 -7.00 16.68 -7.60
C LEU A 68 -8.28 17.14 -8.30
N GLU A 69 -8.37 18.40 -8.65
CA GLU A 69 -9.54 19.00 -9.29
C GLU A 69 -9.83 18.39 -10.67
N THR A 70 -8.79 18.14 -11.47
CA THR A 70 -8.92 17.53 -12.79
C THR A 70 -9.43 16.10 -12.69
N ILE A 71 -8.92 15.31 -11.74
CA ILE A 71 -9.39 13.94 -11.52
C ILE A 71 -10.85 13.97 -11.05
N LYS A 72 -11.19 14.83 -10.10
CA LYS A 72 -12.58 14.97 -9.61
C LYS A 72 -13.54 15.33 -10.73
N LYS A 73 -13.17 16.27 -11.59
CA LYS A 73 -13.98 16.64 -12.75
C LYS A 73 -14.22 15.47 -13.70
N ALA A 74 -13.22 14.63 -13.90
CA ALA A 74 -13.31 13.48 -14.80
C ALA A 74 -14.15 12.34 -14.24
N VAL A 75 -13.97 11.98 -12.95
CA VAL A 75 -14.64 10.81 -12.36
C VAL A 75 -15.95 11.14 -11.63
N GLY A 76 -16.18 12.41 -11.29
CA GLY A 76 -17.38 12.82 -10.55
C GLY A 76 -17.50 12.08 -9.21
N ASP A 77 -18.67 11.51 -8.95
CA ASP A 77 -18.99 10.80 -7.71
C ASP A 77 -18.92 9.26 -7.86
N VAL A 78 -18.42 8.76 -8.99
CA VAL A 78 -18.32 7.31 -9.24
C VAL A 78 -17.38 6.64 -8.26
N SER A 79 -16.23 7.27 -7.99
CA SER A 79 -15.24 6.80 -7.03
C SER A 79 -14.88 7.90 -6.06
N LYS A 80 -14.66 7.54 -4.79
CA LYS A 80 -14.22 8.50 -3.77
C LYS A 80 -12.72 8.74 -3.90
N LEU A 81 -12.33 9.99 -4.17
CA LEU A 81 -10.93 10.34 -4.26
C LEU A 81 -10.30 10.32 -2.87
N THR A 82 -9.18 9.64 -2.74
CA THR A 82 -8.45 9.45 -1.49
C THR A 82 -7.08 10.12 -1.56
N ALA A 83 -6.68 10.74 -0.46
CA ALA A 83 -5.33 11.23 -0.23
C ALA A 83 -4.72 10.57 1.00
N LEU A 84 -3.41 10.37 0.99
CA LEU A 84 -2.64 9.88 2.14
C LEU A 84 -2.05 11.07 2.90
N SER A 85 -2.33 11.15 4.21
CA SER A 85 -1.89 12.24 5.08
C SER A 85 -1.14 11.72 6.31
N ARG A 86 -0.09 12.44 6.71
CA ARG A 86 0.73 12.14 7.90
C ARG A 86 0.18 12.87 9.15
N GLY A 87 -1.09 12.71 9.47
CA GLY A 87 -1.69 13.38 10.63
C GLY A 87 -1.49 14.89 10.58
N ARG A 88 -1.01 15.49 11.66
CA ARG A 88 -0.74 16.95 11.74
C ARG A 88 0.29 17.44 10.75
N ASN A 89 1.13 16.57 10.23
CA ASN A 89 2.13 16.94 9.23
C ASN A 89 1.53 17.09 7.83
N LEU A 90 0.27 16.69 7.64
CA LEU A 90 -0.40 16.70 6.34
C LEU A 90 0.47 15.99 5.28
N PHE A 91 0.95 16.75 4.28
CA PHE A 91 1.88 16.23 3.26
C PHE A 91 3.33 16.70 3.49
N GLY A 92 3.57 17.45 4.57
CA GLY A 92 4.88 17.98 4.93
C GLY A 92 5.66 17.09 5.90
N TYR A 93 6.75 17.66 6.42
CA TYR A 93 7.68 16.96 7.30
C TYR A 93 7.72 17.54 8.73
N ALA A 94 6.89 18.53 9.02
CA ALA A 94 6.73 19.14 10.33
C ALA A 94 5.25 19.29 10.65
N PRO A 95 4.88 19.25 11.95
CA PRO A 95 3.48 19.38 12.33
C PRO A 95 2.96 20.79 12.09
N TYR A 96 1.75 20.89 11.57
CA TYR A 96 1.04 22.15 11.39
C TYR A 96 0.10 22.45 12.57
N THR A 97 -0.30 23.70 12.69
CA THR A 97 -1.29 24.13 13.68
C THR A 97 -2.70 23.68 13.27
N ASP A 98 -3.61 23.66 14.23
CA ASP A 98 -5.01 23.30 13.98
C ASP A 98 -5.67 24.23 12.97
N GLU A 99 -5.34 25.53 12.98
CA GLU A 99 -5.84 26.49 12.02
C GLU A 99 -5.47 26.12 10.56
N ILE A 100 -4.24 25.71 10.34
CA ILE A 100 -3.77 25.26 9.02
C ILE A 100 -4.44 23.95 8.63
N ILE A 101 -4.55 22.99 9.54
CA ILE A 101 -5.21 21.70 9.28
C ILE A 101 -6.68 21.91 8.93
N ASP A 102 -7.36 22.81 9.62
CA ASP A 102 -8.75 23.19 9.35
C ASP A 102 -8.90 23.74 7.93
N GLY A 103 -8.16 24.78 7.59
CA GLY A 103 -8.20 25.39 6.25
C GLY A 103 -7.80 24.43 5.14
N PHE A 104 -6.78 23.62 5.37
CA PHE A 104 -6.34 22.61 4.42
C PHE A 104 -7.43 21.56 4.17
N SER A 105 -8.04 21.05 5.22
CA SER A 105 -9.08 20.02 5.15
C SER A 105 -10.31 20.54 4.39
N ARG A 106 -10.74 21.77 4.68
CA ARG A 106 -11.84 22.42 3.96
C ARG A 106 -11.52 22.54 2.47
N ASN A 107 -10.36 23.07 2.12
CA ASN A 107 -9.98 23.26 0.72
C ASN A 107 -9.84 21.93 -0.03
N ALA A 108 -9.31 20.91 0.62
CA ALA A 108 -9.16 19.57 0.04
C ALA A 108 -10.53 18.96 -0.30
N ILE A 109 -11.49 19.04 0.62
CA ILE A 109 -12.86 18.54 0.40
C ILE A 109 -13.55 19.35 -0.72
N GLU A 110 -13.45 20.67 -0.69
CA GLU A 110 -14.03 21.56 -1.73
C GLU A 110 -13.42 21.28 -3.11
N SER A 111 -12.15 20.89 -3.16
CA SER A 111 -11.46 20.55 -4.41
C SER A 111 -11.75 19.12 -4.91
N GLY A 112 -12.50 18.34 -4.16
CA GLY A 112 -12.98 17.03 -4.60
C GLY A 112 -12.51 15.82 -3.79
N LEU A 113 -11.76 16.01 -2.70
CA LEU A 113 -11.36 14.92 -1.84
C LEU A 113 -12.59 14.31 -1.14
N GLY A 114 -12.72 12.98 -1.19
CA GLY A 114 -13.80 12.25 -0.49
C GLY A 114 -13.32 11.56 0.77
N ILE A 115 -12.11 11.02 0.74
CA ILE A 115 -11.51 10.28 1.84
C ILE A 115 -10.13 10.83 2.14
N MET A 116 -9.86 11.15 3.41
CA MET A 116 -8.50 11.34 3.87
C MET A 116 -8.06 10.06 4.59
N ARG A 117 -7.01 9.41 4.06
CA ARG A 117 -6.33 8.31 4.76
C ARG A 117 -5.25 8.92 5.64
N ILE A 118 -5.44 8.77 6.95
CA ILE A 118 -4.64 9.45 7.96
C ILE A 118 -3.80 8.41 8.70
N PHE A 119 -2.48 8.63 8.74
CA PHE A 119 -1.58 7.79 9.51
C PHE A 119 -0.57 8.61 10.29
N ASP A 120 0.02 8.01 11.29
CA ASP A 120 1.23 8.49 11.95
C ASP A 120 2.31 7.42 11.88
N ALA A 121 3.53 7.81 11.53
CA ALA A 121 4.64 6.87 11.36
C ALA A 121 4.97 6.08 12.64
N LEU A 122 4.64 6.62 13.81
CA LEU A 122 4.85 6.01 15.12
C LEU A 122 3.57 5.39 15.69
N ASN A 123 2.48 5.38 14.93
CA ASN A 123 1.14 5.06 15.43
C ASN A 123 0.72 5.90 16.65
N ASP A 124 1.17 7.16 16.69
CA ASP A 124 0.77 8.11 17.73
C ASP A 124 -0.63 8.64 17.42
N VAL A 125 -1.60 8.20 18.19
CA VAL A 125 -3.02 8.55 17.99
C VAL A 125 -3.27 10.04 18.24
N ASP A 126 -2.50 10.68 19.11
CA ASP A 126 -2.64 12.13 19.35
C ASP A 126 -2.32 12.96 18.10
N ASN A 127 -1.43 12.46 17.25
CA ASN A 127 -1.06 13.15 16.01
C ASN A 127 -2.15 13.14 14.93
N VAL A 128 -3.17 12.28 15.05
CA VAL A 128 -4.23 12.16 14.02
C VAL A 128 -5.55 12.83 14.42
N LYS A 129 -5.71 13.24 15.67
CA LYS A 129 -6.95 13.81 16.22
C LYS A 129 -7.49 14.98 15.41
N SER A 130 -6.68 15.98 15.15
CA SER A 130 -7.09 17.20 14.46
C SER A 130 -7.50 16.92 13.01
N THR A 131 -6.78 16.05 12.32
CA THR A 131 -7.11 15.70 10.93
C THR A 131 -8.45 14.97 10.86
N ILE A 132 -8.70 14.03 11.77
CA ILE A 132 -10.00 13.34 11.86
C ILE A 132 -11.11 14.37 12.05
N LYS A 133 -10.94 15.26 13.04
CA LYS A 133 -11.93 16.29 13.37
C LYS A 133 -12.31 17.14 12.18
N TYR A 134 -11.32 17.70 11.49
CA TYR A 134 -11.59 18.68 10.43
C TYR A 134 -12.04 18.02 9.12
N ILE A 135 -11.54 16.86 8.78
CA ILE A 135 -12.04 16.11 7.61
C ILE A 135 -13.53 15.78 7.80
N LYS A 136 -13.93 15.32 8.97
CA LYS A 136 -15.33 15.02 9.26
C LYS A 136 -16.21 16.27 9.34
N GLN A 137 -15.67 17.37 9.86
CA GLN A 137 -16.39 18.64 9.93
C GLN A 137 -16.84 19.13 8.55
N TYR A 138 -16.03 18.89 7.52
CA TYR A 138 -16.34 19.32 6.14
C TYR A 138 -16.98 18.22 5.29
N GLY A 139 -17.44 17.14 5.92
CA GLY A 139 -18.20 16.07 5.27
C GLY A 139 -17.37 14.99 4.58
N GLY A 140 -16.07 14.96 4.81
CA GLY A 140 -15.20 13.92 4.32
C GLY A 140 -15.24 12.65 5.17
N ILE A 141 -14.70 11.58 4.62
CA ILE A 141 -14.52 10.30 5.30
C ILE A 141 -13.11 10.26 5.92
N ALA A 142 -13.02 9.95 7.21
CA ALA A 142 -11.76 9.74 7.90
C ALA A 142 -11.43 8.25 7.88
N ASP A 143 -10.43 7.88 7.10
CA ASP A 143 -9.84 6.53 7.06
C ASP A 143 -8.54 6.57 7.87
N CYS A 144 -8.51 5.92 9.03
CA CYS A 144 -7.32 5.88 9.86
C CYS A 144 -6.54 4.60 9.65
N ALA A 145 -5.27 4.75 9.32
CA ALA A 145 -4.39 3.63 9.06
C ALA A 145 -3.57 3.29 10.29
N VAL A 146 -3.57 2.02 10.67
CA VAL A 146 -2.62 1.46 11.63
C VAL A 146 -1.44 0.94 10.85
N CYS A 147 -0.25 1.50 11.09
CA CYS A 147 0.98 1.08 10.44
C CYS A 147 1.42 -0.27 10.99
N TYR A 148 1.39 -1.29 10.12
CA TYR A 148 1.87 -2.61 10.47
C TYR A 148 3.40 -2.65 10.46
N THR A 149 3.96 -3.31 11.43
CA THR A 149 5.38 -3.63 11.52
C THR A 149 5.56 -4.89 12.36
N VAL A 150 6.78 -5.37 12.40
CA VAL A 150 7.16 -6.55 13.17
C VAL A 150 8.22 -6.20 14.20
N ASP A 151 8.31 -7.00 15.27
CA ASP A 151 9.41 -6.87 16.21
C ASP A 151 10.73 -7.23 15.54
N PRO A 152 11.85 -6.61 15.95
CA PRO A 152 13.15 -6.91 15.38
C PRO A 152 13.55 -8.38 15.57
N LYS A 153 14.31 -8.93 14.63
CA LYS A 153 14.99 -10.21 14.77
C LYS A 153 16.33 -9.99 15.46
N TYR A 154 16.34 -10.17 16.78
CA TYR A 154 17.56 -10.01 17.57
C TYR A 154 18.52 -11.18 17.36
N SER A 155 19.82 -10.89 17.30
CA SER A 155 20.90 -11.88 17.18
C SER A 155 21.79 -11.97 18.43
N ASP A 156 21.37 -11.34 19.53
CA ASP A 156 22.09 -11.30 20.81
C ASP A 156 21.86 -12.55 21.69
N GLY A 157 20.96 -13.47 21.29
CA GLY A 157 20.62 -14.65 22.07
C GLY A 157 19.76 -14.39 23.30
N GLU A 158 19.29 -13.16 23.49
CA GLU A 158 18.43 -12.77 24.60
C GLU A 158 16.94 -12.79 24.22
N GLU A 159 16.08 -12.99 25.21
CA GLU A 159 14.64 -12.81 25.04
C GLU A 159 14.29 -11.32 25.15
N HIS A 160 13.48 -10.84 24.19
CA HIS A 160 12.96 -9.49 24.19
C HIS A 160 11.43 -9.51 24.24
N GLU A 161 10.84 -8.55 24.95
CA GLU A 161 9.39 -8.39 24.98
C GLU A 161 8.87 -8.04 23.58
N LYS A 162 7.79 -8.70 23.18
CA LYS A 162 7.10 -8.39 21.92
C LYS A 162 6.21 -7.17 22.09
N VAL A 163 6.41 -6.17 21.22
CA VAL A 163 5.66 -4.91 21.22
C VAL A 163 4.51 -4.96 20.23
N PHE A 164 4.74 -5.44 19.02
CA PHE A 164 3.76 -5.38 17.92
C PHE A 164 2.89 -6.63 17.89
N THR A 165 2.08 -6.76 18.95
CA THR A 165 1.12 -7.84 19.15
C THR A 165 -0.23 -7.51 18.52
N ASP A 166 -1.14 -8.47 18.46
CA ASP A 166 -2.51 -8.24 18.00
C ASP A 166 -3.23 -7.21 18.89
N GLU A 167 -2.98 -7.26 20.20
CA GLU A 167 -3.52 -6.30 21.16
C GLU A 167 -3.02 -4.88 20.89
N TYR A 168 -1.77 -4.73 20.50
CA TYR A 168 -1.20 -3.43 20.13
C TYR A 168 -1.97 -2.82 18.96
N PHE A 169 -2.16 -3.58 17.88
CA PHE A 169 -2.86 -3.08 16.69
C PHE A 169 -4.34 -2.85 16.97
N LEU A 170 -4.98 -3.73 17.72
CA LEU A 170 -6.38 -3.56 18.13
C LEU A 170 -6.57 -2.30 18.99
N ASP A 171 -5.67 -2.05 19.93
CA ASP A 171 -5.73 -0.87 20.79
C ASP A 171 -5.59 0.43 20.00
N LYS A 172 -4.63 0.49 19.07
CA LYS A 172 -4.47 1.64 18.17
C LYS A 172 -5.70 1.88 17.29
N ALA A 173 -6.24 0.83 16.70
CA ALA A 173 -7.45 0.91 15.89
C ALA A 173 -8.65 1.36 16.73
N ARG A 174 -8.82 0.85 17.96
CA ARG A 174 -9.88 1.24 18.89
C ARG A 174 -9.80 2.73 19.22
N GLN A 175 -8.62 3.23 19.57
CA GLN A 175 -8.42 4.65 19.87
C GLN A 175 -8.78 5.54 18.68
N MET A 176 -8.38 5.15 17.46
CA MET A 176 -8.74 5.89 16.26
C MET A 176 -10.25 5.86 15.98
N ALA A 177 -10.90 4.72 16.18
CA ALA A 177 -12.35 4.59 16.04
C ALA A 177 -13.09 5.46 17.05
N GLU A 178 -12.64 5.52 18.30
CA GLU A 178 -13.20 6.37 19.35
C GLU A 178 -13.07 7.85 19.04
N LEU A 179 -12.02 8.24 18.30
CA LEU A 179 -11.84 9.62 17.82
C LEU A 179 -12.76 9.98 16.65
N GLY A 180 -13.48 9.01 16.10
CA GLY A 180 -14.44 9.22 15.03
C GLY A 180 -13.99 8.74 13.65
N ALA A 181 -12.96 7.89 13.55
CA ALA A 181 -12.60 7.26 12.29
C ALA A 181 -13.79 6.48 11.72
N ASP A 182 -14.07 6.67 10.43
CA ASP A 182 -15.18 5.99 9.75
C ASP A 182 -14.79 4.58 9.31
N MET A 183 -13.48 4.36 9.11
CA MET A 183 -12.90 3.08 8.71
C MET A 183 -11.48 2.96 9.23
N ILE A 184 -10.97 1.75 9.28
CA ILE A 184 -9.60 1.44 9.66
C ILE A 184 -8.91 0.72 8.50
N THR A 185 -7.72 1.19 8.14
CA THR A 185 -6.83 0.49 7.22
C THR A 185 -5.73 -0.23 7.99
N ILE A 186 -5.54 -1.51 7.71
CA ILE A 186 -4.30 -2.19 8.06
C ILE A 186 -3.28 -1.82 6.99
N LYS A 187 -2.32 -0.99 7.35
CA LYS A 187 -1.35 -0.42 6.41
C LYS A 187 -0.01 -1.14 6.52
N ASP A 188 0.18 -2.10 5.63
CA ASP A 188 1.42 -2.88 5.52
C ASP A 188 2.28 -2.33 4.36
N MET A 189 2.88 -1.18 4.58
CA MET A 189 3.68 -0.48 3.58
C MET A 189 4.95 -1.24 3.18
N SER A 190 5.46 -2.08 4.07
CA SER A 190 6.66 -2.90 3.82
C SER A 190 6.36 -4.24 3.16
N GLY A 191 5.09 -4.64 3.07
CA GLY A 191 4.68 -5.93 2.54
C GLY A 191 5.04 -7.12 3.43
N LEU A 192 5.18 -6.90 4.73
CA LEU A 192 5.71 -7.90 5.67
C LEU A 192 4.65 -8.78 6.33
N ILE A 193 3.38 -8.44 6.20
CA ILE A 193 2.31 -9.18 6.86
C ILE A 193 2.04 -10.50 6.13
N PRO A 194 2.26 -11.65 6.77
CA PRO A 194 1.95 -12.94 6.16
C PRO A 194 0.44 -13.24 6.19
N PRO A 195 -0.04 -14.18 5.37
CA PRO A 195 -1.46 -14.54 5.28
C PRO A 195 -2.13 -14.85 6.61
N ALA A 196 -1.50 -15.64 7.46
CA ALA A 196 -2.03 -16.01 8.78
C ALA A 196 -2.31 -14.77 9.64
N ARG A 197 -1.36 -13.84 9.65
CA ARG A 197 -1.42 -12.65 10.50
C ARG A 197 -2.52 -11.71 10.07
N VAL A 198 -2.64 -11.42 8.77
CA VAL A 198 -3.67 -10.51 8.27
C VAL A 198 -5.06 -11.09 8.46
N ALA A 199 -5.24 -12.38 8.24
CA ALA A 199 -6.52 -13.05 8.49
C ALA A 199 -6.95 -12.91 9.96
N GLY A 200 -6.04 -13.14 10.89
CA GLY A 200 -6.29 -12.97 12.32
C GLY A 200 -6.62 -11.54 12.72
N LEU A 201 -5.87 -10.56 12.22
CA LEU A 201 -6.11 -9.14 12.51
C LEU A 201 -7.45 -8.66 11.96
N ILE A 202 -7.82 -9.03 10.74
CA ILE A 202 -9.11 -8.63 10.16
C ILE A 202 -10.26 -9.19 10.98
N LYS A 203 -10.22 -10.47 11.33
CA LYS A 203 -11.26 -11.09 12.17
C LYS A 203 -11.35 -10.39 13.53
N LEU A 204 -10.22 -10.09 14.15
CA LEU A 204 -10.15 -9.42 15.45
C LEU A 204 -10.75 -8.01 15.38
N LEU A 205 -10.33 -7.18 14.42
CA LEU A 205 -10.85 -5.81 14.29
C LEU A 205 -12.34 -5.79 14.00
N LYS A 206 -12.83 -6.67 13.13
CA LYS A 206 -14.25 -6.73 12.82
C LYS A 206 -15.08 -7.20 13.98
N LYS A 207 -14.62 -8.18 14.75
CA LYS A 207 -15.31 -8.69 15.95
C LYS A 207 -15.35 -7.65 17.06
N GLU A 208 -14.23 -7.02 17.37
CA GLU A 208 -14.09 -6.13 18.53
C GLU A 208 -14.59 -4.71 18.26
N LEU A 209 -14.46 -4.20 17.05
CA LEU A 209 -14.78 -2.81 16.74
C LEU A 209 -15.99 -2.65 15.82
N GLY A 210 -16.33 -3.66 15.02
CA GLY A 210 -17.43 -3.58 14.07
C GLY A 210 -17.23 -2.51 12.98
N VAL A 211 -16.01 -2.06 12.75
CA VAL A 211 -15.68 -1.03 11.75
C VAL A 211 -15.47 -1.61 10.37
N THR A 212 -15.58 -0.78 9.35
CA THR A 212 -15.12 -1.09 8.00
C THR A 212 -13.60 -1.22 8.00
N VAL A 213 -13.07 -2.29 7.43
CA VAL A 213 -11.64 -2.59 7.37
C VAL A 213 -11.17 -2.63 5.93
N ASP A 214 -10.12 -1.88 5.64
CA ASP A 214 -9.36 -1.91 4.40
C ASP A 214 -7.99 -2.56 4.64
N PHE A 215 -7.50 -3.31 3.67
CA PHE A 215 -6.17 -3.89 3.70
C PHE A 215 -5.29 -3.35 2.58
N HIS A 216 -4.16 -2.78 2.97
CA HIS A 216 -3.13 -2.21 2.10
C HIS A 216 -1.82 -2.94 2.31
N THR A 217 -1.24 -3.51 1.23
CA THR A 217 0.05 -4.19 1.28
C THR A 217 0.84 -4.01 -0.01
N HIS A 218 2.10 -4.37 0.02
CA HIS A 218 3.02 -4.38 -1.13
C HIS A 218 3.56 -5.79 -1.35
N CYS A 219 4.02 -6.07 -2.57
CA CYS A 219 4.46 -7.42 -2.96
C CYS A 219 5.96 -7.66 -2.85
N THR A 220 6.75 -6.69 -2.38
CA THR A 220 8.22 -6.77 -2.40
C THR A 220 8.79 -8.06 -1.79
N PRO A 221 8.42 -8.46 -0.56
CA PRO A 221 8.94 -9.71 0.03
C PRO A 221 8.21 -10.97 -0.43
N GLY A 222 7.16 -10.84 -1.23
CA GLY A 222 6.43 -11.95 -1.81
C GLY A 222 5.16 -12.39 -1.09
N TYR A 223 4.75 -11.71 -0.03
CA TYR A 223 3.52 -12.06 0.71
C TYR A 223 2.23 -11.46 0.12
N GLY A 224 2.34 -10.36 -0.60
CA GLY A 224 1.22 -9.46 -0.91
C GLY A 224 -0.03 -10.14 -1.48
N LEU A 225 0.10 -10.91 -2.55
CA LEU A 225 -1.05 -11.57 -3.18
C LEU A 225 -1.68 -12.61 -2.25
N GLY A 226 -0.88 -13.47 -1.62
CA GLY A 226 -1.36 -14.46 -0.67
C GLY A 226 -2.05 -13.84 0.53
N SER A 227 -1.51 -12.74 1.04
CA SER A 227 -2.10 -12.00 2.16
C SER A 227 -3.41 -11.32 1.77
N VAL A 228 -3.53 -10.79 0.57
CA VAL A 228 -4.81 -10.26 0.07
C VAL A 228 -5.85 -11.38 -0.06
N TYR A 229 -5.47 -12.54 -0.57
CA TYR A 229 -6.38 -13.69 -0.65
C TYR A 229 -6.84 -14.15 0.74
N ALA A 230 -5.95 -14.21 1.71
CA ALA A 230 -6.29 -14.50 3.11
C ALA A 230 -7.23 -13.46 3.71
N ALA A 231 -6.98 -12.19 3.42
CA ALA A 231 -7.84 -11.07 3.86
C ALA A 231 -9.27 -11.21 3.32
N ILE A 232 -9.42 -11.56 2.06
CA ILE A 232 -10.72 -11.74 1.41
C ILE A 232 -11.51 -12.85 2.11
N VAL A 233 -10.90 -13.99 2.36
CA VAL A 233 -11.54 -15.12 3.06
C VAL A 233 -11.86 -14.77 4.52
N ALA A 234 -11.05 -13.94 5.15
CA ALA A 234 -11.28 -13.45 6.51
C ALA A 234 -12.40 -12.40 6.63
N GLY A 235 -12.92 -11.90 5.52
CA GLY A 235 -14.06 -10.98 5.50
C GLY A 235 -13.70 -9.50 5.45
N VAL A 236 -12.54 -9.14 4.91
CA VAL A 236 -12.18 -7.74 4.67
C VAL A 236 -13.24 -7.04 3.81
N ASP A 237 -13.46 -5.75 4.06
CA ASP A 237 -14.46 -4.98 3.32
C ASP A 237 -13.90 -4.38 2.03
N ILE A 238 -12.65 -3.93 2.09
CA ILE A 238 -11.97 -3.24 0.99
C ILE A 238 -10.54 -3.78 0.89
N VAL A 239 -10.04 -3.94 -0.32
CA VAL A 239 -8.62 -4.19 -0.56
C VAL A 239 -8.05 -3.14 -1.51
N ASP A 240 -6.79 -2.81 -1.30
CA ASP A 240 -6.04 -1.90 -2.15
C ASP A 240 -5.32 -2.68 -3.24
N THR A 241 -5.44 -2.23 -4.49
CA THR A 241 -4.86 -2.90 -5.65
C THR A 241 -4.30 -1.90 -6.65
N ASN A 242 -3.47 -2.39 -7.56
CA ASN A 242 -3.06 -1.65 -8.75
C ASN A 242 -3.62 -2.31 -10.00
N CYS A 243 -3.77 -1.54 -11.07
CA CYS A 243 -4.02 -2.11 -12.39
C CYS A 243 -2.78 -2.88 -12.87
N TRP A 244 -2.96 -3.85 -13.74
CA TRP A 244 -1.98 -4.85 -14.15
C TRP A 244 -0.55 -4.35 -14.31
N TRP A 245 -0.35 -3.33 -15.15
CA TRP A 245 0.98 -2.85 -15.48
C TRP A 245 1.70 -2.14 -14.34
N PHE A 246 0.99 -1.73 -13.29
CA PHE A 246 1.54 -1.13 -12.07
C PHE A 246 1.46 -2.08 -10.87
N GLY A 247 0.95 -3.30 -11.06
CA GLY A 247 0.78 -4.27 -10.00
C GLY A 247 2.02 -5.11 -9.72
N GLY A 248 2.03 -5.71 -8.54
CA GLY A 248 3.11 -6.62 -8.12
C GLY A 248 4.42 -5.92 -7.77
N GLY A 249 5.41 -6.70 -7.39
CA GLY A 249 6.73 -6.18 -7.02
C GLY A 249 6.66 -5.15 -5.90
N THR A 250 7.20 -3.97 -6.13
CA THR A 250 7.17 -2.85 -5.16
C THR A 250 5.79 -2.24 -4.96
N GLY A 251 4.82 -2.58 -5.80
CA GLY A 251 3.45 -2.11 -5.70
C GLY A 251 2.53 -3.10 -5.00
N ALA A 252 1.25 -2.74 -4.92
CA ALA A 252 0.18 -3.60 -4.46
C ALA A 252 -0.13 -4.71 -5.47
N PRO A 253 -0.84 -5.78 -5.07
CA PRO A 253 -1.27 -6.82 -6.00
C PRO A 253 -2.11 -6.29 -7.16
N ALA A 254 -2.01 -6.95 -8.32
CA ALA A 254 -2.81 -6.63 -9.48
C ALA A 254 -4.29 -6.98 -9.24
N VAL A 255 -5.18 -6.04 -9.53
CA VAL A 255 -6.63 -6.22 -9.35
C VAL A 255 -7.18 -7.40 -10.17
N GLU A 256 -6.59 -7.69 -11.32
CA GLU A 256 -6.97 -8.81 -12.17
C GLU A 256 -6.78 -10.18 -11.48
N LEU A 257 -5.72 -10.31 -10.70
CA LEU A 257 -5.47 -11.54 -9.91
C LEU A 257 -6.43 -11.66 -8.71
N VAL A 258 -6.84 -10.54 -8.15
CA VAL A 258 -7.90 -10.50 -7.12
C VAL A 258 -9.25 -10.87 -7.73
N TYR A 259 -9.55 -10.37 -8.93
CA TYR A 259 -10.76 -10.71 -9.67
C TYR A 259 -10.90 -12.23 -9.91
N LEU A 260 -9.82 -12.89 -10.35
CA LEU A 260 -9.84 -14.33 -10.60
C LEU A 260 -10.14 -15.15 -9.34
N PHE A 261 -9.54 -14.77 -8.22
CA PHE A 261 -9.76 -15.40 -6.93
C PHE A 261 -11.20 -15.21 -6.43
N CYS A 262 -11.71 -13.99 -6.51
CA CYS A 262 -13.08 -13.67 -6.13
C CYS A 262 -14.09 -14.44 -6.98
N LYS A 263 -13.83 -14.58 -8.27
CA LYS A 263 -14.69 -15.36 -9.19
C LYS A 263 -14.80 -16.82 -8.75
N LYS A 264 -13.69 -17.43 -8.32
CA LYS A 264 -13.69 -18.81 -7.79
C LYS A 264 -14.53 -18.94 -6.52
N LEU A 265 -14.60 -17.88 -5.70
CA LEU A 265 -15.36 -17.88 -4.45
C LEU A 265 -16.83 -17.40 -4.61
N GLY A 266 -17.23 -17.00 -5.80
CA GLY A 266 -18.55 -16.40 -6.01
C GLY A 266 -18.71 -15.02 -5.37
N ILE A 267 -17.62 -14.32 -5.15
CA ILE A 267 -17.60 -12.94 -4.65
C ILE A 267 -17.60 -11.99 -5.84
N GLU A 268 -18.49 -11.02 -5.84
CA GLU A 268 -18.51 -9.96 -6.85
C GLU A 268 -17.42 -8.94 -6.54
N LEU A 269 -16.59 -8.63 -7.54
CA LEU A 269 -15.59 -7.57 -7.41
C LEU A 269 -16.25 -6.21 -7.68
N GLY A 270 -16.05 -5.26 -6.77
CA GLY A 270 -16.54 -3.90 -6.90
C GLY A 270 -15.69 -3.06 -7.87
N ALA A 271 -15.52 -3.53 -9.10
CA ALA A 271 -14.83 -2.84 -10.17
C ALA A 271 -15.35 -3.33 -11.53
N ASN A 272 -15.42 -2.42 -12.50
CA ASN A 272 -15.75 -2.75 -13.88
C ASN A 272 -14.46 -3.13 -14.62
N MET A 273 -14.26 -4.43 -14.86
CA MET A 273 -13.02 -4.94 -15.46
C MET A 273 -12.87 -4.58 -16.94
N GLU A 274 -13.96 -4.23 -17.65
CA GLU A 274 -13.85 -3.69 -19.02
C GLU A 274 -13.16 -2.31 -19.01
N ALA A 275 -13.55 -1.45 -18.09
CA ALA A 275 -12.92 -0.16 -17.90
C ALA A 275 -11.45 -0.30 -17.44
N VAL A 276 -11.18 -1.24 -16.54
CA VAL A 276 -9.80 -1.56 -16.10
C VAL A 276 -8.92 -1.98 -17.26
N ALA A 277 -9.45 -2.80 -18.19
CA ALA A 277 -8.71 -3.19 -19.40
C ALA A 277 -8.36 -1.98 -20.28
N LYS A 278 -9.26 -1.00 -20.39
CA LYS A 278 -9.00 0.24 -21.13
C LYS A 278 -7.96 1.11 -20.44
N ILE A 279 -7.99 1.19 -19.12
CA ILE A 279 -6.94 1.86 -18.33
C ILE A 279 -5.59 1.20 -18.63
N ASN A 280 -5.53 -0.12 -18.60
CA ASN A 280 -4.30 -0.87 -18.92
C ASN A 280 -3.80 -0.65 -20.35
N GLY A 281 -4.70 -0.37 -21.29
CA GLY A 281 -4.33 0.00 -22.66
C GLY A 281 -3.44 1.24 -22.72
N GLU A 282 -3.66 2.21 -21.82
CA GLU A 282 -2.81 3.39 -21.67
C GLU A 282 -1.61 3.14 -20.75
N LEU A 283 -1.81 2.42 -19.65
CA LEU A 283 -0.77 2.23 -18.63
C LEU A 283 0.47 1.49 -19.15
N LYS A 284 0.33 0.62 -20.12
CA LYS A 284 1.46 -0.11 -20.68
C LYS A 284 2.50 0.86 -21.30
N ASP A 285 2.02 1.81 -22.08
CA ASP A 285 2.88 2.82 -22.72
C ASP A 285 3.38 3.82 -21.67
N ILE A 286 2.54 4.26 -20.75
CA ILE A 286 2.91 5.14 -19.65
C ILE A 286 4.01 4.51 -18.79
N ARG A 287 3.92 3.23 -18.47
CA ARG A 287 4.97 2.52 -17.75
C ARG A 287 6.31 2.56 -18.47
N LYS A 288 6.32 2.31 -19.78
CA LYS A 288 7.55 2.39 -20.58
C LYS A 288 8.14 3.80 -20.58
N GLU A 289 7.29 4.82 -20.76
CA GLU A 289 7.70 6.22 -20.71
C GLU A 289 8.33 6.57 -19.36
N LEU A 290 7.70 6.13 -18.25
CA LEU A 290 8.20 6.36 -16.89
C LEU A 290 9.48 5.60 -16.60
N GLU A 291 9.61 4.35 -17.04
CA GLU A 291 10.84 3.58 -16.87
C GLU A 291 12.02 4.23 -17.60
N LEU A 292 11.81 4.73 -18.81
CA LEU A 292 12.83 5.45 -19.55
C LEU A 292 13.23 6.76 -18.87
N SER A 293 12.24 7.55 -18.43
CA SER A 293 12.53 8.85 -17.80
C SER A 293 13.14 8.73 -16.40
N VAL A 294 12.74 7.72 -15.62
CA VAL A 294 13.22 7.55 -14.23
C VAL A 294 14.49 6.72 -14.16
N PHE A 295 14.56 5.62 -14.91
CA PHE A 295 15.66 4.64 -14.82
C PHE A 295 16.58 4.62 -16.03
N GLY A 296 16.22 5.31 -17.11
CA GLY A 296 16.99 5.34 -18.34
C GLY A 296 16.90 4.09 -19.21
N ALA A 297 16.09 3.10 -18.82
CA ALA A 297 15.89 1.86 -19.57
C ALA A 297 14.56 1.21 -19.20
N GLU A 298 13.96 0.52 -20.15
CA GLU A 298 12.77 -0.30 -19.92
C GLU A 298 13.15 -1.54 -19.11
N LYS A 299 12.24 -1.95 -18.22
CA LYS A 299 12.35 -3.20 -17.44
C LYS A 299 11.45 -4.28 -18.04
N PRO A 300 11.74 -5.57 -17.78
CA PRO A 300 10.85 -6.66 -18.23
C PRO A 300 9.43 -6.45 -17.73
N LEU A 301 8.47 -6.65 -18.64
CA LEU A 301 7.04 -6.55 -18.33
C LEU A 301 6.47 -7.92 -17.98
N PRO A 302 5.46 -8.00 -17.10
CA PRO A 302 4.66 -9.22 -16.96
C PRO A 302 3.95 -9.53 -18.29
N LYS A 303 3.53 -10.80 -18.45
CA LYS A 303 2.74 -11.20 -19.61
C LYS A 303 1.43 -10.41 -19.65
N PRO A 304 0.98 -9.94 -20.81
CA PRO A 304 -0.35 -9.32 -20.93
C PRO A 304 -1.44 -10.30 -20.53
N PHE A 305 -2.43 -9.84 -19.79
CA PHE A 305 -3.58 -10.66 -19.42
C PHE A 305 -4.82 -9.78 -19.20
N ASN A 306 -5.91 -10.16 -19.85
CA ASN A 306 -7.22 -9.56 -19.65
C ASN A 306 -8.18 -10.65 -19.15
N PRO A 307 -8.61 -10.62 -17.88
CA PRO A 307 -9.41 -11.69 -17.29
C PRO A 307 -10.81 -11.85 -17.91
N LEU A 308 -11.26 -10.88 -18.69
CA LEU A 308 -12.58 -10.96 -19.37
C LEU A 308 -12.51 -11.62 -20.73
N THR A 309 -11.42 -11.43 -21.47
CA THR A 309 -11.31 -11.85 -22.86
C THR A 309 -10.31 -12.98 -23.09
N ASP A 310 -9.31 -13.11 -22.22
CA ASP A 310 -8.31 -14.15 -22.32
C ASP A 310 -8.76 -15.40 -21.57
N GLU A 311 -8.43 -16.56 -22.12
CA GLU A 311 -8.59 -17.82 -21.40
C GLU A 311 -7.61 -17.87 -20.23
N VAL A 312 -8.09 -18.28 -19.06
CA VAL A 312 -7.21 -18.50 -17.91
C VAL A 312 -6.34 -19.72 -18.20
N PRO A 313 -5.01 -19.58 -18.22
CA PRO A 313 -4.13 -20.73 -18.45
C PRO A 313 -4.42 -21.87 -17.47
N ALA A 314 -4.39 -23.12 -17.95
CA ALA A 314 -4.71 -24.28 -17.12
C ALA A 314 -3.85 -24.36 -15.83
N GLU A 315 -2.57 -23.99 -15.93
CA GLU A 315 -1.66 -23.92 -14.79
C GLU A 315 -2.13 -22.88 -13.75
N VAL A 316 -2.53 -21.70 -14.19
CA VAL A 316 -3.04 -20.64 -13.32
C VAL A 316 -4.37 -21.04 -12.70
N ASP A 317 -5.27 -21.65 -13.46
CA ASP A 317 -6.54 -22.11 -12.94
C ASP A 317 -6.38 -23.15 -11.84
N ALA A 318 -5.46 -24.08 -12.02
CA ALA A 318 -5.12 -25.08 -10.99
C ALA A 318 -4.50 -24.41 -9.74
N LEU A 319 -3.65 -23.42 -9.92
CA LEU A 319 -3.05 -22.66 -8.81
C LEU A 319 -4.10 -21.84 -8.04
N LEU A 320 -5.08 -21.27 -8.75
CA LEU A 320 -6.20 -20.58 -8.11
C LEU A 320 -7.05 -21.52 -7.26
N ASP A 321 -7.34 -22.72 -7.76
CA ASP A 321 -8.06 -23.74 -6.99
C ASP A 321 -7.28 -24.13 -5.72
N ARG A 322 -5.96 -24.25 -5.81
CA ARG A 322 -5.09 -24.48 -4.64
C ARG A 322 -5.15 -23.33 -3.66
N CYS A 323 -5.12 -22.08 -4.15
CA CYS A 323 -5.27 -20.90 -3.29
C CYS A 323 -6.60 -20.89 -2.55
N VAL A 324 -7.70 -21.17 -3.23
CA VAL A 324 -9.04 -21.20 -2.63
C VAL A 324 -9.10 -22.26 -1.54
N LYS A 325 -8.68 -23.47 -1.83
CA LYS A 325 -8.66 -24.58 -0.86
C LYS A 325 -7.78 -24.25 0.34
N ALA A 326 -6.56 -23.79 0.09
CA ALA A 326 -5.61 -23.43 1.13
C ALA A 326 -6.14 -22.32 2.05
N ALA A 327 -6.72 -21.27 1.49
CA ALA A 327 -7.28 -20.16 2.26
C ALA A 327 -8.47 -20.61 3.12
N GLN A 328 -9.36 -21.45 2.58
CA GLN A 328 -10.51 -21.98 3.29
C GLN A 328 -10.13 -22.95 4.41
N GLU A 329 -9.08 -23.72 4.22
CA GLU A 329 -8.55 -24.68 5.21
C GLU A 329 -7.51 -24.05 6.16
N GLU A 330 -7.23 -22.77 6.01
CA GLU A 330 -6.21 -22.07 6.79
C GLU A 330 -4.81 -22.68 6.64
N ASN A 331 -4.52 -23.27 5.49
CA ASN A 331 -3.20 -23.76 5.12
C ASN A 331 -2.39 -22.61 4.49
N TRP A 332 -1.83 -21.76 5.34
CA TRP A 332 -1.22 -20.50 4.94
C TRP A 332 0.06 -20.69 4.13
N ASP A 333 0.85 -21.71 4.43
CA ASP A 333 2.08 -22.03 3.69
C ASP A 333 1.76 -22.43 2.25
N GLU A 334 0.74 -23.28 2.06
CA GLU A 334 0.27 -23.67 0.73
C GLU A 334 -0.31 -22.49 -0.05
N LEU A 335 -1.08 -21.62 0.62
CA LEU A 335 -1.61 -20.40 0.00
C LEU A 335 -0.47 -19.52 -0.52
N LEU A 336 0.57 -19.34 0.28
CA LEU A 336 1.72 -18.52 -0.10
C LEU A 336 2.47 -19.11 -1.30
N VAL A 337 2.74 -20.42 -1.28
CA VAL A 337 3.40 -21.13 -2.40
C VAL A 337 2.59 -20.98 -3.68
N ALA A 338 1.28 -21.23 -3.64
CA ALA A 338 0.43 -21.19 -4.82
C ALA A 338 0.27 -19.76 -5.36
N SER A 339 0.10 -18.76 -4.50
CA SER A 339 -0.02 -17.36 -4.91
C SER A 339 1.27 -16.82 -5.53
N GLN A 340 2.42 -17.16 -4.98
CA GLN A 340 3.72 -16.80 -5.57
C GLN A 340 3.91 -17.47 -6.94
N ALA A 341 3.46 -18.70 -7.11
CA ALA A 341 3.52 -19.39 -8.39
C ALA A 341 2.65 -18.73 -9.47
N ILE A 342 1.50 -18.17 -9.10
CA ILE A 342 0.66 -17.39 -10.02
C ILE A 342 1.40 -16.15 -10.51
N GLU A 343 1.99 -15.39 -9.61
CA GLU A 343 2.75 -14.20 -9.96
C GLU A 343 3.98 -14.54 -10.84
N ALA A 344 4.68 -15.62 -10.51
CA ALA A 344 5.80 -16.11 -11.30
C ALA A 344 5.40 -16.52 -12.72
N TYR A 345 4.24 -17.16 -12.88
CA TYR A 345 3.72 -17.53 -14.19
C TYR A 345 3.58 -16.31 -15.10
N PHE A 346 3.03 -15.22 -14.58
CA PHE A 346 2.83 -14.01 -15.36
C PHE A 346 4.10 -13.15 -15.51
N GLY A 347 5.15 -13.47 -14.79
CA GLY A 347 6.41 -12.72 -14.86
C GLY A 347 6.43 -11.46 -14.01
N PHE A 348 5.63 -11.38 -12.96
CA PHE A 348 5.78 -10.34 -11.94
C PHE A 348 7.09 -10.54 -11.18
N PRO A 349 7.66 -9.47 -10.58
CA PRO A 349 8.92 -9.59 -9.87
C PRO A 349 8.90 -10.69 -8.82
N ALA A 350 9.99 -11.47 -8.76
CA ALA A 350 10.15 -12.52 -7.75
C ALA A 350 10.27 -11.91 -6.35
N PRO A 351 9.93 -12.69 -5.28
CA PRO A 351 10.12 -12.25 -3.91
C PRO A 351 11.56 -11.80 -3.65
N ASN A 352 11.71 -10.64 -3.01
CA ASN A 352 13.02 -10.17 -2.56
C ASN A 352 13.38 -10.88 -1.24
N LYS A 353 14.22 -11.89 -1.34
CA LYS A 353 14.64 -12.72 -0.22
C LYS A 353 15.36 -11.93 0.87
N LEU A 354 16.16 -10.95 0.51
CA LEU A 354 16.91 -10.14 1.49
C LEU A 354 15.95 -9.28 2.34
N VAL A 355 14.95 -8.70 1.71
CA VAL A 355 13.89 -7.95 2.40
C VAL A 355 13.04 -8.87 3.26
N GLN A 356 12.67 -10.04 2.76
CA GLN A 356 11.91 -11.03 3.49
C GLN A 356 12.65 -11.50 4.75
N ASP A 357 13.92 -11.87 4.61
CA ASP A 357 14.73 -12.40 5.70
C ASP A 357 15.06 -11.35 6.76
N ALA A 358 15.33 -10.12 6.33
CA ALA A 358 15.65 -9.00 7.22
C ALA A 358 14.41 -8.38 7.87
N GLU A 359 13.22 -8.62 7.33
CA GLU A 359 11.96 -8.01 7.77
C GLU A 359 12.02 -6.47 7.82
N ILE A 360 12.60 -5.88 6.79
CA ILE A 360 12.69 -4.43 6.62
C ILE A 360 12.01 -3.97 5.34
N PRO A 361 11.60 -2.68 5.24
CA PRO A 361 11.05 -2.14 3.99
C PRO A 361 12.04 -2.23 2.84
N GLY A 362 11.55 -2.52 1.63
CA GLY A 362 12.38 -2.53 0.44
C GLY A 362 13.07 -1.19 0.16
N GLY A 363 12.40 -0.07 0.41
CA GLY A 363 12.98 1.27 0.30
C GLY A 363 14.10 1.52 1.29
N MET A 364 13.98 1.04 2.52
CA MET A 364 15.06 1.10 3.52
C MET A 364 16.29 0.33 3.05
N TYR A 365 16.11 -0.89 2.58
CA TYR A 365 17.20 -1.70 2.04
C TYR A 365 17.90 -0.99 0.88
N SER A 366 17.14 -0.50 -0.10
CA SER A 366 17.68 0.21 -1.26
C SER A 366 18.47 1.46 -0.88
N ASN A 367 17.99 2.23 0.10
CA ASN A 367 18.69 3.41 0.61
C ASN A 367 20.01 3.05 1.30
N MET A 368 20.03 1.98 2.09
CA MET A 368 21.26 1.51 2.75
C MET A 368 22.30 1.06 1.71
N VAL A 369 21.90 0.31 0.70
CA VAL A 369 22.79 -0.11 -0.40
C VAL A 369 23.34 1.12 -1.12
N ALA A 370 22.50 2.07 -1.48
CA ALA A 370 22.92 3.29 -2.17
C ALA A 370 23.92 4.12 -1.34
N GLN A 371 23.68 4.27 -0.05
CA GLN A 371 24.56 4.99 0.89
C GLN A 371 25.94 4.31 0.95
N LEU A 372 25.98 2.98 1.11
CA LEU A 372 27.23 2.24 1.18
C LEU A 372 27.99 2.28 -0.16
N LYS A 373 27.27 2.24 -1.28
CA LYS A 373 27.87 2.36 -2.60
C LYS A 373 28.54 3.73 -2.80
N GLN A 374 27.89 4.80 -2.36
CA GLN A 374 28.49 6.15 -2.39
C GLN A 374 29.75 6.25 -1.53
N LEU A 375 29.81 5.50 -0.44
CA LEU A 375 30.95 5.46 0.46
C LEU A 375 32.05 4.46 0.02
N GLY A 376 31.82 3.70 -1.05
CA GLY A 376 32.73 2.63 -1.48
C GLY A 376 32.87 1.49 -0.47
N ALA A 377 31.85 1.26 0.33
CA ALA A 377 31.86 0.34 1.46
C ALA A 377 30.73 -0.70 1.39
N GLU A 378 30.43 -1.21 0.22
CA GLU A 378 29.35 -2.17 -0.03
C GLU A 378 29.50 -3.46 0.76
N ASP A 379 30.72 -3.85 1.08
CA ASP A 379 31.08 -5.04 1.89
C ASP A 379 30.60 -4.92 3.37
N ILE A 380 30.25 -3.72 3.84
CA ILE A 380 29.77 -3.48 5.19
C ILE A 380 28.26 -3.76 5.32
N LEU A 381 27.54 -3.96 4.24
CA LEU A 381 26.09 -4.17 4.26
C LEU A 381 25.64 -5.27 5.25
N PRO A 382 26.26 -6.46 5.31
CA PRO A 382 25.86 -7.48 6.30
C PRO A 382 25.95 -6.98 7.74
N ARG A 383 27.01 -6.22 8.07
CA ARG A 383 27.19 -5.67 9.42
C ARG A 383 26.14 -4.60 9.72
N ALA A 384 25.84 -3.73 8.75
CA ALA A 384 24.78 -2.72 8.90
C ALA A 384 23.41 -3.38 9.13
N MET A 385 23.11 -4.47 8.41
CA MET A 385 21.87 -5.22 8.58
C MET A 385 21.76 -5.83 9.99
N GLU A 386 22.85 -6.39 10.54
CA GLU A 386 22.89 -6.91 11.90
C GLU A 386 22.67 -5.84 12.98
N LEU A 387 23.02 -4.60 12.70
CA LEU A 387 22.88 -3.47 13.62
C LEU A 387 21.48 -2.83 13.60
N ILE A 388 20.62 -3.16 12.64
CA ILE A 388 19.27 -2.61 12.59
C ILE A 388 18.47 -2.92 13.86
N PRO A 389 18.39 -4.16 14.38
CA PRO A 389 17.66 -4.43 15.62
C PRO A 389 18.11 -3.62 16.83
N PRO A 390 19.42 -3.55 17.18
CA PRO A 390 19.85 -2.73 18.32
C PRO A 390 19.65 -1.22 18.10
N VAL A 391 19.85 -0.71 16.88
CA VAL A 391 19.58 0.70 16.57
C VAL A 391 18.10 1.00 16.71
N ARG A 392 17.24 0.14 16.20
CA ARG A 392 15.79 0.27 16.30
C ARG A 392 15.33 0.24 17.76
N LEU A 393 15.90 -0.66 18.57
CA LEU A 393 15.62 -0.73 20.00
C LEU A 393 16.01 0.56 20.71
N ALA A 394 17.22 1.08 20.44
CA ALA A 394 17.71 2.33 21.00
C ALA A 394 16.85 3.54 20.59
N ALA A 395 16.24 3.50 19.43
CA ALA A 395 15.33 4.52 18.94
C ALA A 395 13.89 4.41 19.48
N GLY A 396 13.61 3.45 20.36
CA GLY A 396 12.27 3.25 20.95
C GLY A 396 11.33 2.39 20.12
N LEU A 397 11.87 1.51 19.31
CA LEU A 397 11.12 0.57 18.45
C LEU A 397 10.10 1.24 17.53
N PRO A 398 10.47 2.26 16.73
CA PRO A 398 9.54 2.86 15.81
C PRO A 398 9.11 1.85 14.75
N PRO A 399 7.87 1.92 14.25
CA PRO A 399 7.50 1.22 13.03
C PRO A 399 8.45 1.59 11.89
N LEU A 400 8.83 0.60 11.08
CA LEU A 400 9.71 0.84 9.94
C LEU A 400 8.91 1.29 8.72
N VAL A 401 8.50 2.55 8.75
CA VAL A 401 7.80 3.26 7.67
C VAL A 401 8.56 4.55 7.36
N THR A 402 8.30 5.19 6.24
CA THR A 402 8.90 6.50 5.94
C THR A 402 8.36 7.57 6.90
N PRO A 403 9.19 8.40 7.57
CA PRO A 403 10.65 8.51 7.41
C PRO A 403 11.48 7.67 8.41
N THR A 404 10.88 7.03 9.38
CA THR A 404 11.59 6.32 10.47
C THR A 404 12.50 5.21 9.95
N SER A 405 12.09 4.47 8.92
CA SER A 405 12.91 3.44 8.30
C SER A 405 14.22 3.99 7.73
N GLN A 406 14.17 5.16 7.13
CA GLN A 406 15.37 5.82 6.58
C GLN A 406 16.33 6.27 7.69
N ILE A 407 15.78 6.79 8.77
CA ILE A 407 16.58 7.24 9.93
C ILE A 407 17.29 6.05 10.57
N VAL A 408 16.57 4.97 10.84
CA VAL A 408 17.14 3.75 11.43
C VAL A 408 18.18 3.13 10.50
N GLY A 409 17.90 3.04 9.21
CA GLY A 409 18.82 2.49 8.22
C GLY A 409 20.11 3.29 8.11
N ALA A 410 20.03 4.62 8.03
CA ALA A 410 21.18 5.49 7.98
C ALA A 410 22.05 5.37 9.25
N GLN A 411 21.41 5.31 10.42
CA GLN A 411 22.14 5.15 11.68
C GLN A 411 22.84 3.78 11.78
N ALA A 412 22.17 2.71 11.31
CA ALA A 412 22.78 1.38 11.27
C ALA A 412 24.04 1.36 10.38
N VAL A 413 23.97 2.02 9.22
CA VAL A 413 25.15 2.17 8.33
C VAL A 413 26.24 2.95 9.04
N ASN A 414 25.94 4.07 9.67
CA ASN A 414 26.93 4.85 10.39
C ASN A 414 27.62 4.04 11.50
N CYS A 415 26.84 3.33 12.31
CA CYS A 415 27.42 2.46 13.37
C CYS A 415 28.24 1.29 12.81
N ALA A 416 27.95 0.82 11.61
CA ALA A 416 28.71 -0.26 10.96
C ALA A 416 30.05 0.26 10.39
N MET A 417 30.13 1.55 10.07
CA MET A 417 31.35 2.20 9.55
C MET A 417 32.35 2.54 10.66
N ASP A 418 31.89 2.73 11.91
CA ASP A 418 32.73 3.01 13.07
C ASP A 418 33.40 1.73 13.63
#